data_53f3f6c472e7c2551431a5799e04b8d4
#
_entry.id   53f3f6c472e7c2551431a5799e04b8d4
#
_cell.length_a   1.000
_cell.length_b   1.000
_cell.length_c   1.000
_cell.angle_alpha   90.00
_cell.angle_beta   90.00
_cell.angle_gamma   90.00
#
_symmetry.space_group_name_H-M   'P 1'
#
loop_
_entity.id
_entity.type
_entity.pdbx_description
1 polymer ?
#
loop_
_entity_poly.entity_id
_entity_poly.type
_entity_poly.pdbx_seq_one_letter_code
_entity_poly.pdbx_strand_id
1 'polypeptide(L)'
;MNDSTPRVFIAATRQNDGKTTTSLGLIAALQKHFPRVGYIKPVGQRFVEIEEEKIDEDSVLMDAVFRMNTPLADMSPIAVEPDFTRKYLQAANNEALVKKIQKAFDRVAWEKDFVLCEGSGHAGVGSVFDLSNARVAKILGAKVIIVSQGGIGKPIDEVSLNQALFEKEGVEIIGVILNKVIGEKVDYVSDFARRGLKRKGLDLLGVLPYEQILCNPSMELIREELQAELLNSPPTMHSLVDDVVIGAMSAQNAMQFFKRGVLIITPGDREDILLAAGAMTSPHSDDKLAGIFLTGGLRPSESVLKAMQAMPIPVLLAKADSYEVASKVHNLIVKTRPADAEKISLIRDIVAKNVNVKKIIDSL
;
A
#
# COMPACT_ATOMS: atom_id res chain seq x y z
N MET A 1 -29.20 -6.80 6.32
CA MET A 1 -27.83 -6.28 6.58
C MET A 1 -27.69 -6.04 8.09
N ASN A 2 -26.55 -6.41 8.66
CA ASN A 2 -26.25 -6.19 10.07
C ASN A 2 -26.17 -4.67 10.38
N ASP A 3 -27.02 -4.17 11.26
CA ASP A 3 -27.08 -2.74 11.62
C ASP A 3 -26.49 -2.47 13.01
N SER A 4 -26.19 -3.50 13.79
CA SER A 4 -25.74 -3.38 15.18
C SER A 4 -24.24 -3.28 15.35
N THR A 5 -23.42 -3.88 14.46
CA THR A 5 -21.97 -3.85 14.58
C THR A 5 -21.42 -2.46 14.21
N PRO A 6 -20.70 -1.77 15.11
CA PRO A 6 -20.04 -0.50 14.81
C PRO A 6 -19.10 -0.63 13.62
N ARG A 7 -19.06 0.40 12.77
CA ARG A 7 -18.26 0.36 11.54
C ARG A 7 -17.80 1.73 11.11
N VAL A 8 -16.67 1.76 10.43
CA VAL A 8 -16.12 2.97 9.80
C VAL A 8 -15.68 2.67 8.39
N PHE A 9 -15.85 3.63 7.49
CA PHE A 9 -15.39 3.54 6.10
C PHE A 9 -14.20 4.45 5.88
N ILE A 10 -13.08 3.88 5.42
CA ILE A 10 -11.86 4.62 5.08
C ILE A 10 -11.89 4.96 3.60
N ALA A 11 -12.02 6.24 3.29
CA ALA A 11 -11.86 6.78 1.94
C ALA A 11 -10.57 7.60 1.84
N ALA A 12 -10.17 8.00 0.64
CA ALA A 12 -9.08 8.95 0.48
C ALA A 12 -9.45 10.06 -0.50
N THR A 13 -8.63 11.11 -0.54
CA THR A 13 -8.81 12.16 -1.53
C THR A 13 -8.33 11.72 -2.91
N ARG A 14 -7.35 10.80 -2.96
CA ARG A 14 -6.78 10.23 -4.18
C ARG A 14 -6.38 8.76 -4.00
N GLN A 15 -6.05 8.13 -5.10
CA GLN A 15 -5.33 6.86 -5.07
C GLN A 15 -3.92 7.07 -4.47
N ASN A 16 -3.43 6.07 -3.72
CA ASN A 16 -2.11 6.07 -3.06
C ASN A 16 -1.90 7.10 -1.94
N ASP A 17 -2.93 7.73 -1.40
CA ASP A 17 -2.83 8.60 -0.21
C ASP A 17 -2.57 7.83 1.09
N GLY A 18 -2.59 6.50 1.06
CA GLY A 18 -2.24 5.63 2.18
C GLY A 18 -3.43 5.09 2.98
N LYS A 19 -4.57 4.83 2.32
CA LYS A 19 -5.73 4.16 2.95
C LYS A 19 -5.33 2.87 3.63
N THR A 20 -4.69 1.95 2.88
CA THR A 20 -4.31 0.62 3.37
C THR A 20 -3.34 0.71 4.56
N THR A 21 -2.35 1.63 4.50
CA THR A 21 -1.47 1.93 5.63
C THR A 21 -2.26 2.41 6.85
N THR A 22 -3.19 3.35 6.63
CA THR A 22 -4.04 3.88 7.71
C THR A 22 -4.98 2.79 8.25
N SER A 23 -5.61 1.99 7.38
CA SER A 23 -6.49 0.88 7.75
C SER A 23 -5.76 -0.17 8.60
N LEU A 24 -4.56 -0.59 8.19
CA LEU A 24 -3.73 -1.55 8.92
C LEU A 24 -3.41 -1.05 10.33
N GLY A 25 -2.93 0.18 10.45
CA GLY A 25 -2.62 0.77 11.75
C GLY A 25 -3.86 1.00 12.61
N LEU A 26 -5.00 1.41 12.02
CA LEU A 26 -6.26 1.58 12.73
C LEU A 26 -6.81 0.24 13.24
N ILE A 27 -6.77 -0.84 12.47
CA ILE A 27 -7.17 -2.17 12.94
C ILE A 27 -6.37 -2.55 14.18
N ALA A 28 -5.03 -2.41 14.12
CA ALA A 28 -4.17 -2.71 15.27
C ALA A 28 -4.49 -1.85 16.51
N ALA A 29 -4.83 -0.59 16.32
CA ALA A 29 -5.21 0.30 17.41
C ALA A 29 -6.62 0.01 17.94
N LEU A 30 -7.58 -0.31 17.06
CA LEU A 30 -8.96 -0.67 17.41
C LEU A 30 -9.03 -2.01 18.15
N GLN A 31 -8.15 -2.98 17.85
CA GLN A 31 -8.10 -4.26 18.57
C GLN A 31 -7.81 -4.11 20.06
N LYS A 32 -7.28 -2.98 20.51
CA LYS A 32 -7.11 -2.66 21.94
C LYS A 32 -8.46 -2.35 22.64
N HIS A 33 -9.50 -2.01 21.88
CA HIS A 33 -10.83 -1.65 22.35
C HIS A 33 -11.88 -2.68 21.96
N PHE A 34 -11.71 -3.29 20.79
CA PHE A 34 -12.61 -4.28 20.20
C PHE A 34 -11.81 -5.55 19.88
N PRO A 35 -11.86 -6.60 20.70
CA PRO A 35 -11.05 -7.80 20.49
C PRO A 35 -11.21 -8.45 19.10
N ARG A 36 -12.42 -8.37 18.53
CA ARG A 36 -12.77 -8.99 17.25
C ARG A 36 -13.10 -7.93 16.21
N VAL A 37 -12.07 -7.43 15.54
CA VAL A 37 -12.23 -6.49 14.41
C VAL A 37 -12.32 -7.25 13.10
N GLY A 38 -13.35 -6.94 12.30
CA GLY A 38 -13.49 -7.41 10.92
C GLY A 38 -12.96 -6.39 9.92
N TYR A 39 -12.69 -6.85 8.70
CA TYR A 39 -12.27 -5.99 7.58
C TYR A 39 -13.00 -6.38 6.30
N ILE A 40 -13.42 -5.38 5.54
CA ILE A 40 -13.99 -5.56 4.20
C ILE A 40 -13.51 -4.48 3.25
N LYS A 41 -13.13 -4.87 2.04
CA LYS A 41 -12.92 -4.00 0.88
C LYS A 41 -14.00 -4.31 -0.16
N PRO A 42 -15.14 -3.60 -0.12
CA PRO A 42 -16.33 -3.97 -0.89
C PRO A 42 -16.12 -4.00 -2.40
N VAL A 43 -15.23 -3.12 -2.91
CA VAL A 43 -14.87 -3.01 -4.32
C VAL A 43 -13.36 -2.93 -4.44
N GLY A 44 -12.74 -3.96 -4.99
CA GLY A 44 -11.30 -4.07 -5.22
C GLY A 44 -10.93 -3.80 -6.67
N GLN A 45 -9.79 -3.12 -6.90
CA GLN A 45 -9.27 -2.81 -8.24
C GLN A 45 -7.98 -3.58 -8.57
N ARG A 46 -7.28 -4.08 -7.55
CA ARG A 46 -6.08 -4.89 -7.68
C ARG A 46 -6.31 -6.20 -6.95
N PHE A 47 -6.29 -7.28 -7.68
CA PHE A 47 -6.59 -8.60 -7.12
C PHE A 47 -5.54 -9.63 -7.50
N VAL A 48 -5.44 -10.64 -6.68
CA VAL A 48 -4.72 -11.88 -6.92
C VAL A 48 -5.72 -13.03 -7.01
N GLU A 49 -5.38 -14.08 -7.72
CA GLU A 49 -6.18 -15.32 -7.77
C GLU A 49 -5.76 -16.24 -6.62
N ILE A 50 -6.74 -16.58 -5.77
CA ILE A 50 -6.60 -17.55 -4.68
C ILE A 50 -7.76 -18.52 -4.78
N GLU A 51 -7.50 -19.81 -4.96
CA GLU A 51 -8.52 -20.87 -5.07
C GLU A 51 -9.63 -20.52 -6.10
N GLU A 52 -9.23 -20.05 -7.27
CA GLU A 52 -10.11 -19.62 -8.38
C GLU A 52 -10.94 -18.35 -8.09
N GLU A 53 -10.75 -17.71 -6.94
CA GLU A 53 -11.40 -16.44 -6.59
C GLU A 53 -10.47 -15.26 -6.74
N LYS A 54 -11.02 -14.11 -7.17
CA LYS A 54 -10.29 -12.84 -7.34
C LYS A 54 -10.40 -12.01 -6.09
N ILE A 55 -9.35 -12.01 -5.29
CA ILE A 55 -9.30 -11.38 -3.98
C ILE A 55 -8.43 -10.11 -4.06
N ASP A 56 -8.94 -8.99 -3.56
CA ASP A 56 -8.15 -7.75 -3.49
C ASP A 56 -6.91 -7.91 -2.59
N GLU A 57 -5.76 -7.41 -3.04
CA GLU A 57 -4.46 -7.52 -2.36
C GLU A 57 -4.50 -6.99 -0.92
N ASP A 58 -5.29 -5.93 -0.66
CA ASP A 58 -5.39 -5.35 0.67
C ASP A 58 -6.16 -6.27 1.63
N SER A 59 -7.14 -7.04 1.14
CA SER A 59 -7.83 -8.06 1.93
C SER A 59 -6.91 -9.22 2.31
N VAL A 60 -6.06 -9.66 1.37
CA VAL A 60 -5.03 -10.67 1.64
C VAL A 60 -4.03 -10.17 2.69
N LEU A 61 -3.58 -8.93 2.59
CA LEU A 61 -2.69 -8.32 3.58
C LEU A 61 -3.34 -8.30 4.97
N MET A 62 -4.59 -7.84 5.08
CA MET A 62 -5.27 -7.73 6.38
C MET A 62 -5.49 -9.10 7.03
N ASP A 63 -5.87 -10.11 6.24
CA ASP A 63 -6.04 -11.47 6.78
C ASP A 63 -4.71 -12.07 7.23
N ALA A 64 -3.65 -11.94 6.43
CA ALA A 64 -2.32 -12.44 6.77
C ALA A 64 -1.75 -11.79 8.04
N VAL A 65 -2.00 -10.50 8.27
CA VAL A 65 -1.47 -9.74 9.42
C VAL A 65 -2.30 -9.96 10.69
N PHE A 66 -3.62 -10.06 10.57
CA PHE A 66 -4.53 -10.05 11.73
C PHE A 66 -5.30 -11.36 11.94
N ARG A 67 -5.19 -12.33 11.01
CA ARG A 67 -5.93 -13.60 11.06
C ARG A 67 -7.42 -13.36 11.27
N MET A 68 -8.05 -12.72 10.27
CA MET A 68 -9.43 -12.21 10.38
C MET A 68 -10.48 -13.30 10.63
N ASN A 69 -10.15 -14.59 10.38
CA ASN A 69 -11.09 -15.71 10.50
C ASN A 69 -12.40 -15.45 9.74
N THR A 70 -12.29 -14.91 8.55
CA THR A 70 -13.38 -14.60 7.63
C THR A 70 -12.97 -15.04 6.23
N PRO A 71 -13.83 -15.68 5.44
CA PRO A 71 -13.49 -16.05 4.07
C PRO A 71 -13.03 -14.83 3.27
N LEU A 72 -11.92 -14.94 2.55
CA LEU A 72 -11.35 -13.84 1.76
C LEU A 72 -12.34 -13.30 0.72
N ALA A 73 -13.17 -14.15 0.13
CA ALA A 73 -14.24 -13.75 -0.79
C ALA A 73 -15.29 -12.83 -0.16
N ASP A 74 -15.56 -12.98 1.13
CA ASP A 74 -16.46 -12.09 1.85
C ASP A 74 -15.75 -10.77 2.24
N MET A 75 -14.43 -10.82 2.47
CA MET A 75 -13.62 -9.62 2.69
C MET A 75 -13.42 -8.79 1.41
N SER A 76 -13.54 -9.41 0.21
CA SER A 76 -13.35 -8.79 -1.10
C SER A 76 -14.44 -9.21 -2.09
N PRO A 77 -15.69 -8.80 -1.90
CA PRO A 77 -16.81 -9.35 -2.69
C PRO A 77 -16.82 -8.95 -4.16
N ILE A 78 -16.30 -7.78 -4.54
CA ILE A 78 -16.31 -7.33 -5.93
C ILE A 78 -14.89 -7.03 -6.39
N ALA A 79 -14.39 -7.80 -7.38
CA ALA A 79 -13.17 -7.50 -8.12
C ALA A 79 -13.52 -6.78 -9.44
N VAL A 80 -12.95 -5.60 -9.66
CA VAL A 80 -13.12 -4.84 -10.90
C VAL A 80 -12.08 -5.32 -11.92
N GLU A 81 -12.49 -6.27 -12.74
CA GLU A 81 -11.69 -6.81 -13.84
C GLU A 81 -11.54 -5.79 -15.00
N PRO A 82 -10.57 -5.96 -15.90
CA PRO A 82 -10.38 -5.03 -17.04
C PRO A 82 -11.65 -4.78 -17.86
N ASP A 83 -12.49 -5.82 -18.06
CA ASP A 83 -13.74 -5.73 -18.83
C ASP A 83 -14.98 -5.40 -17.98
N PHE A 84 -14.85 -5.30 -16.67
CA PHE A 84 -15.97 -5.13 -15.75
C PHE A 84 -16.85 -3.94 -16.09
N THR A 85 -16.23 -2.77 -16.25
CA THR A 85 -16.95 -1.52 -16.58
C THR A 85 -17.71 -1.64 -17.89
N ARG A 86 -17.10 -2.20 -18.94
CA ARG A 86 -17.73 -2.40 -20.24
C ARG A 86 -18.94 -3.34 -20.14
N LYS A 87 -18.77 -4.48 -19.46
CA LYS A 87 -19.85 -5.45 -19.23
C LYS A 87 -21.01 -4.84 -18.45
N TYR A 88 -20.69 -4.05 -17.41
CA TYR A 88 -21.71 -3.36 -16.62
C TYR A 88 -22.51 -2.38 -17.47
N LEU A 89 -21.86 -1.54 -18.29
CA LEU A 89 -22.55 -0.57 -19.14
C LEU A 89 -23.42 -1.21 -20.22
N GLN A 90 -23.12 -2.45 -20.63
CA GLN A 90 -23.95 -3.22 -21.57
C GLN A 90 -25.17 -3.87 -20.92
N ALA A 91 -25.07 -4.28 -19.66
CA ALA A 91 -26.13 -4.97 -18.93
C ALA A 91 -26.08 -4.60 -17.44
N ALA A 92 -26.46 -3.37 -17.12
CA ALA A 92 -26.40 -2.83 -15.78
C ALA A 92 -27.29 -3.61 -14.79
N ASN A 93 -26.70 -4.11 -13.73
CA ASN A 93 -27.40 -4.78 -12.63
C ASN A 93 -26.79 -4.37 -11.29
N ASN A 94 -27.04 -3.12 -10.90
CA ASN A 94 -26.52 -2.57 -9.63
C ASN A 94 -27.12 -3.32 -8.41
N GLU A 95 -28.39 -3.73 -8.49
CA GLU A 95 -29.05 -4.42 -7.36
C GLU A 95 -28.34 -5.72 -6.98
N ALA A 96 -27.85 -6.51 -7.96
CA ALA A 96 -27.11 -7.72 -7.69
C ALA A 96 -25.77 -7.41 -7.00
N LEU A 97 -25.07 -6.35 -7.41
CA LEU A 97 -23.82 -5.91 -6.79
C LEU A 97 -24.04 -5.44 -5.35
N VAL A 98 -25.08 -4.63 -5.13
CA VAL A 98 -25.47 -4.16 -3.78
C VAL A 98 -25.76 -5.35 -2.87
N LYS A 99 -26.58 -6.31 -3.33
CA LYS A 99 -26.89 -7.53 -2.56
C LYS A 99 -25.65 -8.35 -2.23
N LYS A 100 -24.68 -8.42 -3.17
CA LYS A 100 -23.41 -9.11 -2.95
C LYS A 100 -22.60 -8.46 -1.84
N ILE A 101 -22.48 -7.11 -1.86
CA ILE A 101 -21.79 -6.34 -0.81
C ILE A 101 -22.47 -6.53 0.56
N GLN A 102 -23.78 -6.42 0.61
CA GLN A 102 -24.54 -6.55 1.87
C GLN A 102 -24.40 -7.95 2.48
N LYS A 103 -24.51 -9.01 1.67
CA LYS A 103 -24.32 -10.39 2.14
C LYS A 103 -22.89 -10.62 2.65
N ALA A 104 -21.89 -10.11 1.93
CA ALA A 104 -20.49 -10.23 2.34
C ALA A 104 -20.26 -9.48 3.67
N PHE A 105 -20.80 -8.26 3.78
CA PHE A 105 -20.71 -7.50 5.02
C PHE A 105 -21.36 -8.23 6.21
N ASP A 106 -22.54 -8.83 6.04
CA ASP A 106 -23.20 -9.60 7.08
C ASP A 106 -22.33 -10.75 7.60
N ARG A 107 -21.63 -11.44 6.70
CA ARG A 107 -20.68 -12.52 7.06
C ARG A 107 -19.43 -11.98 7.73
N VAL A 108 -18.85 -10.88 7.22
CA VAL A 108 -17.70 -10.21 7.84
C VAL A 108 -18.03 -9.70 9.23
N ALA A 109 -19.24 -9.15 9.43
CA ALA A 109 -19.69 -8.61 10.71
C ALA A 109 -20.12 -9.69 11.72
N TRP A 110 -20.28 -10.94 11.28
CA TRP A 110 -20.66 -12.05 12.14
C TRP A 110 -19.63 -12.25 13.26
N GLU A 111 -20.11 -12.21 14.51
CA GLU A 111 -19.27 -12.30 15.73
C GLU A 111 -18.14 -11.26 15.84
N LYS A 112 -18.19 -10.15 15.09
CA LYS A 112 -17.24 -9.05 15.22
C LYS A 112 -17.81 -7.94 16.11
N ASP A 113 -16.91 -7.33 16.88
CA ASP A 113 -17.24 -6.20 17.74
C ASP A 113 -17.14 -4.87 16.99
N PHE A 114 -16.41 -4.87 15.86
CA PHE A 114 -16.19 -3.72 14.99
C PHE A 114 -15.84 -4.16 13.57
N VAL A 115 -16.22 -3.39 12.54
CA VAL A 115 -15.81 -3.63 11.15
C VAL A 115 -15.18 -2.37 10.54
N LEU A 116 -13.98 -2.50 10.02
CA LEU A 116 -13.35 -1.49 9.18
C LEU A 116 -13.62 -1.79 7.70
N CYS A 117 -14.26 -0.85 7.03
CA CYS A 117 -14.53 -0.91 5.58
C CYS A 117 -13.53 -0.03 4.85
N GLU A 118 -12.90 -0.51 3.78
CA GLU A 118 -11.95 0.27 3.00
C GLU A 118 -12.44 0.49 1.57
N GLY A 119 -12.46 1.75 1.14
CA GLY A 119 -12.80 2.15 -0.21
C GLY A 119 -11.62 2.10 -1.18
N SER A 120 -11.91 2.24 -2.47
CA SER A 120 -10.92 2.30 -3.55
C SER A 120 -10.80 3.72 -4.10
N GLY A 121 -9.63 4.37 -3.98
CA GLY A 121 -9.40 5.72 -4.50
C GLY A 121 -10.18 6.81 -3.76
N HIS A 122 -10.73 7.79 -4.50
CA HIS A 122 -11.49 8.93 -3.98
C HIS A 122 -13.00 8.65 -3.87
N ALA A 123 -13.77 9.58 -3.29
CA ALA A 123 -15.21 9.43 -3.04
C ALA A 123 -16.02 8.94 -4.26
N GLY A 124 -15.67 9.38 -5.46
CA GLY A 124 -16.38 9.07 -6.69
C GLY A 124 -15.95 7.79 -7.42
N VAL A 125 -14.91 7.09 -6.97
CA VAL A 125 -14.47 5.84 -7.64
C VAL A 125 -15.57 4.79 -7.54
N GLY A 126 -15.89 4.17 -8.67
CA GLY A 126 -17.00 3.23 -8.81
C GLY A 126 -18.31 3.85 -9.30
N SER A 127 -18.38 5.19 -9.51
CA SER A 127 -19.59 5.84 -10.02
C SER A 127 -20.06 5.31 -11.36
N VAL A 128 -19.16 4.80 -12.19
CA VAL A 128 -19.49 4.24 -13.52
C VAL A 128 -20.39 3.00 -13.44
N PHE A 129 -20.40 2.31 -12.31
CA PHE A 129 -21.27 1.17 -12.03
C PHE A 129 -22.13 1.38 -10.77
N ASP A 130 -22.43 2.65 -10.45
CA ASP A 130 -23.34 3.10 -9.39
C ASP A 130 -22.94 2.61 -7.97
N LEU A 131 -21.64 2.37 -7.75
CA LEU A 131 -21.03 1.97 -6.49
C LEU A 131 -19.84 2.90 -6.16
N SER A 132 -20.07 4.22 -6.22
CA SER A 132 -19.07 5.16 -5.69
C SER A 132 -18.75 4.84 -4.22
N ASN A 133 -17.56 5.19 -3.76
CA ASN A 133 -17.23 5.01 -2.34
C ASN A 133 -18.25 5.67 -1.41
N ALA A 134 -18.80 6.83 -1.82
CA ALA A 134 -19.87 7.48 -1.06
C ALA A 134 -21.15 6.64 -1.04
N ARG A 135 -21.54 6.06 -2.18
CA ARG A 135 -22.68 5.16 -2.25
C ARG A 135 -22.49 3.88 -1.47
N VAL A 136 -21.29 3.28 -1.54
CA VAL A 136 -20.94 2.07 -0.77
C VAL A 136 -20.97 2.34 0.74
N ALA A 137 -20.39 3.46 1.20
CA ALA A 137 -20.47 3.86 2.61
C ALA A 137 -21.92 3.98 3.09
N LYS A 138 -22.81 4.58 2.26
CA LYS A 138 -24.25 4.64 2.54
C LYS A 138 -24.90 3.25 2.62
N ILE A 139 -24.63 2.37 1.63
CA ILE A 139 -25.16 1.00 1.60
C ILE A 139 -24.77 0.24 2.88
N LEU A 140 -23.56 0.45 3.36
CA LEU A 140 -23.05 -0.18 4.58
C LEU A 140 -23.49 0.54 5.87
N GLY A 141 -24.13 1.70 5.78
CA GLY A 141 -24.47 2.51 6.95
C GLY A 141 -23.24 2.94 7.74
N ALA A 142 -22.12 3.17 7.06
CA ALA A 142 -20.84 3.49 7.69
C ALA A 142 -20.56 4.99 7.66
N LYS A 143 -20.12 5.56 8.78
CA LYS A 143 -19.50 6.89 8.81
C LYS A 143 -18.10 6.86 8.20
N VAL A 144 -17.60 8.00 7.72
CA VAL A 144 -16.39 8.04 6.87
C VAL A 144 -15.25 8.77 7.55
N ILE A 145 -14.04 8.22 7.40
CA ILE A 145 -12.77 8.92 7.61
C ILE A 145 -12.14 9.16 6.24
N ILE A 146 -11.74 10.39 5.95
CA ILE A 146 -11.02 10.74 4.73
C ILE A 146 -9.51 10.78 5.02
N VAL A 147 -8.73 10.00 4.27
CA VAL A 147 -7.27 10.07 4.27
C VAL A 147 -6.82 10.98 3.14
N SER A 148 -5.97 11.97 3.43
CA SER A 148 -5.41 12.88 2.45
C SER A 148 -3.90 13.02 2.63
N GLN A 149 -3.19 13.42 1.59
CA GLN A 149 -1.75 13.72 1.73
C GLN A 149 -1.52 14.95 2.61
N GLY A 150 -0.33 15.02 3.21
CA GLY A 150 0.07 16.13 4.04
C GLY A 150 0.19 17.46 3.29
N GLY A 151 -0.16 18.53 3.99
CA GLY A 151 -0.16 19.90 3.49
C GLY A 151 -1.30 20.71 4.06
N ILE A 152 -1.42 21.98 3.67
CA ILE A 152 -2.45 22.88 4.22
C ILE A 152 -3.48 23.25 3.15
N GLY A 153 -3.07 23.77 1.99
CA GLY A 153 -3.98 24.23 0.96
C GLY A 153 -4.61 23.08 0.17
N LYS A 154 -3.82 22.47 -0.71
CA LYS A 154 -4.26 21.39 -1.59
C LYS A 154 -5.04 20.24 -0.90
N PRO A 155 -4.60 19.71 0.25
CA PRO A 155 -5.37 18.66 0.94
C PRO A 155 -6.76 19.11 1.37
N ILE A 156 -6.90 20.35 1.85
CA ILE A 156 -8.21 20.87 2.27
C ILE A 156 -9.14 21.05 1.06
N ASP A 157 -8.62 21.53 -0.08
CA ASP A 157 -9.38 21.62 -1.32
C ASP A 157 -9.88 20.25 -1.78
N GLU A 158 -9.00 19.26 -1.80
CA GLU A 158 -9.32 17.88 -2.18
C GLU A 158 -10.31 17.21 -1.22
N VAL A 159 -10.14 17.43 0.09
CA VAL A 159 -11.11 16.98 1.11
C VAL A 159 -12.47 17.60 0.83
N SER A 160 -12.54 18.90 0.51
CA SER A 160 -13.81 19.60 0.23
C SER A 160 -14.52 19.02 -1.00
N LEU A 161 -13.78 18.67 -2.07
CA LEU A 161 -14.35 17.99 -3.25
C LEU A 161 -14.94 16.63 -2.90
N ASN A 162 -14.24 15.84 -2.09
CA ASN A 162 -14.71 14.52 -1.67
C ASN A 162 -15.91 14.63 -0.71
N GLN A 163 -15.87 15.61 0.22
CA GLN A 163 -16.94 15.90 1.17
C GLN A 163 -18.28 16.13 0.45
N ALA A 164 -18.28 16.92 -0.62
CA ALA A 164 -19.49 17.23 -1.38
C ALA A 164 -20.22 15.98 -1.89
N LEU A 165 -19.49 14.92 -2.27
CA LEU A 165 -20.12 13.69 -2.74
C LEU A 165 -20.66 12.83 -1.57
N PHE A 166 -19.95 12.77 -0.45
CA PHE A 166 -20.46 12.09 0.75
C PHE A 166 -21.71 12.79 1.30
N GLU A 167 -21.71 14.12 1.35
CA GLU A 167 -22.88 14.91 1.76
C GLU A 167 -24.07 14.70 0.81
N LYS A 168 -23.83 14.66 -0.52
CA LYS A 168 -24.87 14.34 -1.51
C LYS A 168 -25.52 12.99 -1.26
N GLU A 169 -24.73 11.98 -0.85
CA GLU A 169 -25.24 10.65 -0.50
C GLU A 169 -25.84 10.60 0.92
N GLY A 170 -25.72 11.66 1.71
CA GLY A 170 -26.18 11.70 3.10
C GLY A 170 -25.31 10.88 4.06
N VAL A 171 -24.01 10.81 3.78
CA VAL A 171 -23.04 10.06 4.59
C VAL A 171 -22.23 11.02 5.45
N GLU A 172 -22.19 10.76 6.75
CA GLU A 172 -21.44 11.55 7.72
C GLU A 172 -19.94 11.29 7.64
N ILE A 173 -19.14 12.38 7.62
CA ILE A 173 -17.69 12.33 7.72
C ILE A 173 -17.29 12.68 9.15
N ILE A 174 -16.70 11.74 9.88
CA ILE A 174 -16.29 11.96 11.27
C ILE A 174 -14.94 12.69 11.38
N GLY A 175 -14.17 12.75 10.29
CA GLY A 175 -12.95 13.54 10.26
C GLY A 175 -11.96 13.11 9.19
N VAL A 176 -10.78 13.72 9.28
CA VAL A 176 -9.69 13.60 8.30
C VAL A 176 -8.42 13.13 8.98
N ILE A 177 -7.67 12.24 8.32
CA ILE A 177 -6.30 11.88 8.67
C ILE A 177 -5.39 12.39 7.56
N LEU A 178 -4.40 13.21 7.91
CA LEU A 178 -3.34 13.61 6.98
C LEU A 178 -2.20 12.61 7.04
N ASN A 179 -1.76 12.15 5.89
CA ASN A 179 -0.69 11.15 5.77
C ASN A 179 0.50 11.71 4.97
N LYS A 180 1.68 11.12 5.14
CA LYS A 180 2.91 11.49 4.43
C LYS A 180 3.32 12.95 4.68
N VAL A 181 3.18 13.43 5.90
CA VAL A 181 3.64 14.78 6.29
C VAL A 181 5.13 14.72 6.61
N ILE A 182 5.93 15.61 6.02
CA ILE A 182 7.37 15.70 6.31
C ILE A 182 7.55 15.95 7.82
N GLY A 183 8.40 15.13 8.48
CA GLY A 183 8.52 15.08 9.93
C GLY A 183 8.70 16.46 10.59
N GLU A 184 9.59 17.30 10.09
CA GLU A 184 9.84 18.68 10.58
C GLU A 184 8.63 19.61 10.47
N LYS A 185 7.64 19.28 9.63
CA LYS A 185 6.44 20.10 9.37
C LYS A 185 5.19 19.57 10.08
N VAL A 186 5.28 18.49 10.84
CA VAL A 186 4.10 17.83 11.45
C VAL A 186 3.32 18.79 12.33
N ASP A 187 3.98 19.51 13.24
CA ASP A 187 3.31 20.45 14.17
C ASP A 187 2.67 21.61 13.42
N TYR A 188 3.41 22.21 12.49
CA TYR A 188 2.93 23.31 11.65
C TYR A 188 1.71 22.89 10.81
N VAL A 189 1.80 21.77 10.12
CA VAL A 189 0.70 21.24 9.30
C VAL A 189 -0.51 20.90 10.19
N SER A 190 -0.28 20.29 11.35
CA SER A 190 -1.34 19.92 12.30
C SER A 190 -2.15 21.13 12.76
N ASP A 191 -1.49 22.24 13.13
CA ASP A 191 -2.19 23.43 13.59
C ASP A 191 -3.02 24.07 12.48
N PHE A 192 -2.42 24.34 11.33
CA PHE A 192 -3.13 25.02 10.23
C PHE A 192 -4.21 24.13 9.57
N ALA A 193 -3.93 22.85 9.41
CA ALA A 193 -4.94 21.92 8.86
C ALA A 193 -6.14 21.76 9.80
N ARG A 194 -5.92 21.70 11.11
CA ARG A 194 -7.01 21.68 12.11
C ARG A 194 -7.90 22.90 11.98
N ARG A 195 -7.33 24.09 11.88
CA ARG A 195 -8.08 25.35 11.70
C ARG A 195 -8.86 25.35 10.38
N GLY A 196 -8.19 24.92 9.28
CA GLY A 196 -8.80 24.88 7.95
C GLY A 196 -9.96 23.88 7.87
N LEU A 197 -9.78 22.67 8.37
CA LEU A 197 -10.79 21.61 8.39
C LEU A 197 -11.97 21.98 9.29
N LYS A 198 -11.72 22.60 10.46
CA LYS A 198 -12.80 23.07 11.36
C LYS A 198 -13.72 24.09 10.68
N ARG A 199 -13.21 24.94 9.81
CA ARG A 199 -14.01 25.88 9.00
C ARG A 199 -14.92 25.16 7.99
N LYS A 200 -14.61 23.90 7.67
CA LYS A 200 -15.42 23.03 6.80
C LYS A 200 -16.33 22.07 7.59
N GLY A 201 -16.39 22.22 8.92
CA GLY A 201 -17.15 21.32 9.77
C GLY A 201 -16.51 19.96 10.01
N LEU A 202 -15.22 19.81 9.70
CA LEU A 202 -14.48 18.55 9.79
C LEU A 202 -13.43 18.58 10.91
N ASP A 203 -13.23 17.43 11.55
CA ASP A 203 -12.20 17.25 12.55
C ASP A 203 -10.91 16.67 11.96
N LEU A 204 -9.76 17.14 12.46
CA LEU A 204 -8.47 16.50 12.22
C LEU A 204 -8.29 15.38 13.26
N LEU A 205 -8.32 14.12 12.79
CA LEU A 205 -8.20 12.92 13.64
C LEU A 205 -6.75 12.49 13.86
N GLY A 206 -5.86 12.85 12.96
CA GLY A 206 -4.44 12.52 13.08
C GLY A 206 -3.60 13.07 11.95
N VAL A 207 -2.28 13.09 12.18
CA VAL A 207 -1.26 13.48 11.20
C VAL A 207 -0.15 12.44 11.24
N LEU A 208 -0.03 11.67 10.16
CA LEU A 208 0.97 10.62 10.02
C LEU A 208 2.22 11.17 9.32
N PRO A 209 3.41 11.00 9.90
CA PRO A 209 4.64 11.45 9.27
C PRO A 209 4.95 10.65 8.00
N TYR A 210 5.74 11.24 7.11
CA TYR A 210 6.34 10.55 5.99
C TYR A 210 7.50 9.69 6.50
N GLU A 211 7.43 8.40 6.19
CA GLU A 211 8.49 7.45 6.50
C GLU A 211 9.01 6.83 5.21
N GLN A 212 10.28 7.07 4.91
CA GLN A 212 10.94 6.64 3.68
C GLN A 212 10.81 5.12 3.48
N ILE A 213 11.00 4.35 4.54
CA ILE A 213 10.96 2.88 4.50
C ILE A 213 9.62 2.34 3.97
N LEU A 214 8.50 3.04 4.21
CA LEU A 214 7.19 2.63 3.71
C LEU A 214 7.06 2.78 2.18
N CYS A 215 7.93 3.60 1.59
CA CYS A 215 7.99 3.84 0.14
C CYS A 215 9.07 3.01 -0.56
N ASN A 216 9.94 2.34 0.18
CA ASN A 216 11.04 1.57 -0.38
C ASN A 216 10.54 0.23 -0.95
N PRO A 217 10.80 -0.10 -2.23
CA PRO A 217 10.43 -1.38 -2.81
C PRO A 217 11.34 -2.51 -2.26
N SER A 218 10.80 -3.72 -2.19
CA SER A 218 11.63 -4.92 -2.00
C SER A 218 12.20 -5.40 -3.34
N MET A 219 13.28 -6.16 -3.30
CA MET A 219 13.84 -6.81 -4.49
C MET A 219 12.84 -7.74 -5.18
N GLU A 220 11.95 -8.39 -4.41
CA GLU A 220 10.88 -9.22 -4.97
C GLU A 220 9.86 -8.38 -5.74
N LEU A 221 9.42 -7.23 -5.21
CA LEU A 221 8.54 -6.32 -5.93
C LEU A 221 9.17 -5.84 -7.25
N ILE A 222 10.47 -5.47 -7.20
CA ILE A 222 11.22 -5.05 -8.39
C ILE A 222 11.29 -6.18 -9.42
N ARG A 223 11.56 -7.42 -8.98
CA ARG A 223 11.60 -8.60 -9.85
C ARG A 223 10.28 -8.82 -10.59
N GLU A 224 9.18 -8.77 -9.86
CA GLU A 224 7.83 -8.99 -10.40
C GLU A 224 7.42 -7.88 -11.37
N GLU A 225 7.53 -6.62 -10.97
CA GLU A 225 7.08 -5.47 -11.77
C GLU A 225 7.91 -5.26 -13.05
N LEU A 226 9.20 -5.61 -13.00
CA LEU A 226 10.08 -5.53 -14.17
C LEU A 226 10.19 -6.86 -14.93
N GLN A 227 9.51 -7.91 -14.47
CA GLN A 227 9.56 -9.26 -15.04
C GLN A 227 11.00 -9.75 -15.21
N ALA A 228 11.83 -9.50 -14.17
CA ALA A 228 13.25 -9.81 -14.22
C ALA A 228 13.53 -11.28 -13.86
N GLU A 229 14.51 -11.86 -14.54
CA GLU A 229 15.02 -13.18 -14.24
C GLU A 229 15.93 -13.12 -12.99
N LEU A 230 15.77 -14.06 -12.08
CA LEU A 230 16.67 -14.23 -10.94
C LEU A 230 17.81 -15.14 -11.34
N LEU A 231 19.05 -14.66 -11.24
CA LEU A 231 20.26 -15.39 -11.69
C LEU A 231 20.94 -16.22 -10.61
N ASN A 232 20.60 -16.03 -9.33
CA ASN A 232 21.21 -16.74 -8.20
C ASN A 232 20.14 -17.19 -7.20
N SER A 233 20.57 -17.83 -6.11
CA SER A 233 19.67 -18.31 -5.04
C SER A 233 19.95 -17.60 -3.71
N PRO A 234 19.55 -16.33 -3.57
CA PRO A 234 19.79 -15.56 -2.34
C PRO A 234 18.94 -16.10 -1.18
N PRO A 235 19.34 -15.88 0.09
CA PRO A 235 18.58 -16.31 1.25
C PRO A 235 17.25 -15.54 1.40
N THR A 236 17.12 -14.35 0.80
CA THR A 236 15.90 -13.55 0.83
C THR A 236 15.77 -12.67 -0.41
N MET A 237 14.52 -12.44 -0.82
CA MET A 237 14.12 -11.46 -1.82
C MET A 237 13.45 -10.23 -1.21
N HIS A 238 13.28 -10.20 0.11
CA HIS A 238 12.55 -9.13 0.82
C HIS A 238 13.45 -7.97 1.28
N SER A 239 14.73 -7.94 0.85
CA SER A 239 15.60 -6.79 1.09
C SER A 239 14.99 -5.52 0.51
N LEU A 240 14.84 -4.47 1.34
CA LEU A 240 14.34 -3.18 0.91
C LEU A 240 15.44 -2.39 0.19
N VAL A 241 15.03 -1.65 -0.83
CA VAL A 241 15.91 -0.76 -1.60
C VAL A 241 15.76 0.65 -1.07
N ASP A 242 16.80 1.13 -0.37
CA ASP A 242 16.85 2.47 0.21
C ASP A 242 17.33 3.51 -0.81
N ASP A 243 18.22 3.11 -1.72
CA ASP A 243 18.79 3.97 -2.75
C ASP A 243 19.17 3.17 -4.01
N VAL A 244 19.32 3.86 -5.13
CA VAL A 244 19.64 3.27 -6.44
C VAL A 244 20.91 3.92 -6.99
N VAL A 245 21.89 3.08 -7.35
CA VAL A 245 23.15 3.51 -7.95
C VAL A 245 23.30 2.89 -9.33
N ILE A 246 23.55 3.73 -10.35
CA ILE A 246 23.91 3.26 -11.69
C ILE A 246 25.41 3.00 -11.74
N GLY A 247 25.81 1.76 -11.96
CA GLY A 247 27.19 1.31 -12.06
C GLY A 247 27.86 1.74 -13.37
N ALA A 248 27.93 3.05 -13.63
CA ALA A 248 28.53 3.63 -14.83
C ALA A 248 30.03 3.94 -14.68
N MET A 249 30.50 4.08 -13.45
CA MET A 249 31.92 4.36 -13.14
C MET A 249 32.77 3.08 -13.21
N SER A 250 34.11 3.23 -13.15
CA SER A 250 34.96 2.07 -12.86
C SER A 250 34.62 1.44 -11.52
N ALA A 251 34.87 0.14 -11.36
CA ALA A 251 34.58 -0.57 -10.11
C ALA A 251 35.20 0.12 -8.89
N GLN A 252 36.46 0.57 -8.98
CA GLN A 252 37.16 1.29 -7.91
C GLN A 252 36.40 2.54 -7.45
N ASN A 253 35.82 3.32 -8.37
CA ASN A 253 35.07 4.53 -8.03
C ASN A 253 33.64 4.23 -7.59
N ALA A 254 33.05 3.14 -8.10
CA ALA A 254 31.68 2.74 -7.74
C ALA A 254 31.59 2.21 -6.31
N MET A 255 32.65 1.51 -5.82
CA MET A 255 32.66 0.89 -4.48
C MET A 255 32.34 1.87 -3.33
N GLN A 256 32.67 3.15 -3.45
CA GLN A 256 32.35 4.16 -2.42
C GLN A 256 30.83 4.39 -2.22
N PHE A 257 30.02 3.99 -3.21
CA PHE A 257 28.56 4.07 -3.18
C PHE A 257 27.88 2.75 -2.77
N PHE A 258 28.65 1.67 -2.61
CA PHE A 258 28.13 0.37 -2.20
C PHE A 258 27.89 0.36 -0.70
N LYS A 259 26.66 0.70 -0.33
CA LYS A 259 26.21 0.82 1.06
C LYS A 259 25.02 -0.09 1.31
N ARG A 260 24.67 -0.28 2.58
CA ARG A 260 23.48 -1.02 2.96
C ARG A 260 22.25 -0.46 2.23
N GLY A 261 21.37 -1.36 1.75
CA GLY A 261 20.12 -1.01 1.10
C GLY A 261 20.25 -0.43 -0.31
N VAL A 262 21.46 -0.35 -0.88
CA VAL A 262 21.65 0.13 -2.25
C VAL A 262 21.36 -0.98 -3.27
N LEU A 263 20.56 -0.64 -4.29
CA LEU A 263 20.41 -1.41 -5.51
C LEU A 263 21.39 -0.89 -6.56
N ILE A 264 22.26 -1.76 -7.05
CA ILE A 264 23.17 -1.43 -8.16
C ILE A 264 22.49 -1.81 -9.48
N ILE A 265 22.34 -0.85 -10.40
CA ILE A 265 21.86 -1.08 -11.76
C ILE A 265 23.03 -0.93 -12.72
N THR A 266 23.35 -1.97 -13.51
CA THR A 266 24.48 -1.95 -14.43
C THR A 266 24.25 -2.90 -15.61
N PRO A 267 24.83 -2.65 -16.81
CA PRO A 267 24.83 -3.64 -17.87
C PRO A 267 25.45 -4.98 -17.44
N GLY A 268 24.92 -6.09 -17.95
CA GLY A 268 25.33 -7.42 -17.50
C GLY A 268 26.75 -7.82 -17.91
N ASP A 269 27.38 -7.10 -18.85
CA ASP A 269 28.79 -7.26 -19.27
C ASP A 269 29.79 -6.47 -18.40
N ARG A 270 29.27 -5.70 -17.39
CA ARG A 270 30.14 -5.01 -16.42
C ARG A 270 30.54 -5.95 -15.28
N GLU A 271 31.32 -6.98 -15.64
CA GLU A 271 31.79 -7.99 -14.70
C GLU A 271 32.69 -7.42 -13.60
N ASP A 272 33.38 -6.30 -13.87
CA ASP A 272 34.18 -5.56 -12.91
C ASP A 272 33.31 -5.03 -11.73
N ILE A 273 32.13 -4.50 -12.01
CA ILE A 273 31.16 -4.04 -10.99
C ILE A 273 30.61 -5.23 -10.20
N LEU A 274 30.26 -6.33 -10.89
CA LEU A 274 29.71 -7.54 -10.28
C LEU A 274 30.69 -8.17 -9.29
N LEU A 275 31.94 -8.31 -9.67
CA LEU A 275 32.99 -8.88 -8.81
C LEU A 275 33.30 -7.97 -7.63
N ALA A 276 33.33 -6.64 -7.84
CA ALA A 276 33.50 -5.68 -6.76
C ALA A 276 32.34 -5.72 -5.74
N ALA A 277 31.08 -5.80 -6.22
CA ALA A 277 29.90 -5.93 -5.35
C ALA A 277 29.94 -7.25 -4.57
N GLY A 278 30.35 -8.37 -5.22
CA GLY A 278 30.50 -9.66 -4.56
C GLY A 278 31.56 -9.65 -3.47
N ALA A 279 32.69 -8.98 -3.70
CA ALA A 279 33.76 -8.87 -2.72
C ALA A 279 33.36 -8.06 -1.47
N MET A 280 32.45 -7.09 -1.61
CA MET A 280 31.96 -6.26 -0.51
C MET A 280 30.77 -6.89 0.25
N THR A 281 30.11 -7.90 -0.33
CA THR A 281 28.98 -8.57 0.30
C THR A 281 29.43 -9.84 1.03
N SER A 282 29.68 -9.72 2.33
CA SER A 282 29.92 -10.89 3.20
C SER A 282 28.61 -11.40 3.79
N PRO A 283 28.43 -12.74 3.96
CA PRO A 283 27.25 -13.31 4.64
C PRO A 283 27.04 -12.79 6.06
N HIS A 284 28.11 -12.33 6.72
CA HIS A 284 28.13 -11.87 8.12
C HIS A 284 28.19 -10.34 8.25
N SER A 285 28.14 -9.59 7.16
CA SER A 285 28.13 -8.12 7.19
C SER A 285 26.71 -7.60 7.33
N ASP A 286 26.49 -6.64 8.24
CA ASP A 286 25.24 -5.87 8.32
C ASP A 286 25.12 -4.84 7.19
N ASP A 287 26.25 -4.50 6.53
CA ASP A 287 26.31 -3.58 5.39
C ASP A 287 26.09 -4.30 4.06
N LYS A 288 24.90 -4.88 3.88
CA LYS A 288 24.57 -5.59 2.64
C LYS A 288 23.89 -4.68 1.65
N LEU A 289 24.31 -4.75 0.37
CA LEU A 289 23.53 -4.22 -0.73
C LEU A 289 22.13 -4.83 -0.74
N ALA A 290 21.13 -4.09 -1.23
CA ALA A 290 19.79 -4.63 -1.44
C ALA A 290 19.79 -5.70 -2.54
N GLY A 291 20.57 -5.47 -3.60
CA GLY A 291 20.72 -6.38 -4.72
C GLY A 291 21.45 -5.76 -5.90
N ILE A 292 21.57 -6.53 -6.97
CA ILE A 292 22.13 -6.10 -8.25
C ILE A 292 21.09 -6.32 -9.35
N PHE A 293 20.91 -5.36 -10.23
CA PHE A 293 20.04 -5.45 -11.39
C PHE A 293 20.84 -5.31 -12.69
N LEU A 294 20.94 -6.39 -13.46
CA LEU A 294 21.62 -6.44 -14.74
C LEU A 294 20.69 -6.04 -15.88
N THR A 295 21.17 -5.20 -16.78
CA THR A 295 20.40 -4.61 -17.86
C THR A 295 20.91 -5.00 -19.24
N GLY A 296 20.13 -4.69 -20.29
CA GLY A 296 20.48 -4.95 -21.69
C GLY A 296 20.33 -6.41 -22.12
N GLY A 297 19.84 -7.30 -21.25
CA GLY A 297 19.77 -8.73 -21.53
C GLY A 297 21.15 -9.40 -21.63
N LEU A 298 22.22 -8.70 -21.26
CA LEU A 298 23.58 -9.19 -21.31
C LEU A 298 23.85 -10.10 -20.11
N ARG A 299 24.26 -11.35 -20.37
CA ARG A 299 24.64 -12.30 -19.32
C ARG A 299 26.15 -12.23 -19.06
N PRO A 300 26.56 -12.22 -17.79
CA PRO A 300 27.96 -12.38 -17.43
C PRO A 300 28.52 -13.71 -17.92
N SER A 301 29.88 -13.84 -18.01
CA SER A 301 30.53 -15.08 -18.32
C SER A 301 30.19 -16.18 -17.31
N GLU A 302 30.35 -17.46 -17.71
CA GLU A 302 30.05 -18.60 -16.84
C GLU A 302 30.85 -18.59 -15.54
N SER A 303 32.08 -18.10 -15.56
CA SER A 303 32.92 -17.98 -14.37
C SER A 303 32.37 -16.97 -13.38
N VAL A 304 31.91 -15.82 -13.86
CA VAL A 304 31.27 -14.79 -13.02
C VAL A 304 29.90 -15.25 -12.52
N LEU A 305 29.06 -15.90 -13.37
CA LEU A 305 27.80 -16.49 -12.96
C LEU A 305 27.99 -17.51 -11.81
N LYS A 306 29.00 -18.35 -11.87
CA LYS A 306 29.32 -19.28 -10.78
C LYS A 306 29.70 -18.55 -9.49
N ALA A 307 30.50 -17.49 -9.57
CA ALA A 307 30.82 -16.66 -8.40
C ALA A 307 29.59 -15.99 -7.80
N MET A 308 28.67 -15.54 -8.65
CA MET A 308 27.43 -14.89 -8.23
C MET A 308 26.46 -15.83 -7.49
N GLN A 309 26.51 -17.16 -7.76
CA GLN A 309 25.67 -18.13 -7.05
C GLN A 309 25.90 -18.12 -5.52
N ALA A 310 27.10 -17.76 -5.09
CA ALA A 310 27.47 -17.67 -3.68
C ALA A 310 27.12 -16.32 -3.02
N MET A 311 26.65 -15.35 -3.81
CA MET A 311 26.29 -14.02 -3.27
C MET A 311 25.05 -14.10 -2.40
N PRO A 312 25.06 -13.48 -1.20
CA PRO A 312 23.91 -13.48 -0.29
C PRO A 312 22.85 -12.43 -0.63
N ILE A 313 22.94 -11.79 -1.80
CA ILE A 313 22.04 -10.75 -2.30
C ILE A 313 21.44 -11.16 -3.64
N PRO A 314 20.19 -10.74 -3.97
CA PRO A 314 19.57 -11.01 -5.26
C PRO A 314 20.34 -10.40 -6.43
N VAL A 315 20.48 -11.15 -7.51
CA VAL A 315 20.98 -10.68 -8.79
C VAL A 315 19.92 -10.90 -9.85
N LEU A 316 19.37 -9.81 -10.37
CA LEU A 316 18.29 -9.79 -11.35
C LEU A 316 18.82 -9.46 -12.74
N LEU A 317 18.16 -9.94 -13.79
CA LEU A 317 18.46 -9.63 -15.18
C LEU A 317 17.18 -9.27 -15.94
N ALA A 318 17.21 -8.18 -16.71
CA ALA A 318 16.18 -7.84 -17.69
C ALA A 318 16.76 -7.36 -19.03
N LYS A 319 15.90 -7.39 -20.06
CA LYS A 319 16.29 -6.91 -21.40
C LYS A 319 16.33 -5.39 -21.51
N ALA A 320 15.59 -4.68 -20.64
CA ALA A 320 15.53 -3.23 -20.59
C ALA A 320 16.91 -2.61 -20.34
N ASP A 321 17.14 -1.39 -20.82
CA ASP A 321 18.36 -0.66 -20.56
C ASP A 321 18.41 -0.07 -19.13
N SER A 322 19.59 0.45 -18.74
CA SER A 322 19.82 0.94 -17.37
C SER A 322 18.95 2.15 -17.02
N TYR A 323 18.64 3.01 -17.99
CA TYR A 323 17.78 4.18 -17.75
C TYR A 323 16.33 3.76 -17.56
N GLU A 324 15.83 2.86 -18.42
CA GLU A 324 14.48 2.33 -18.31
C GLU A 324 14.26 1.62 -16.97
N VAL A 325 15.20 0.75 -16.57
CA VAL A 325 15.14 0.05 -15.28
C VAL A 325 15.15 1.05 -14.11
N ALA A 326 16.11 1.99 -14.09
CA ALA A 326 16.19 2.99 -13.02
C ALA A 326 14.93 3.84 -12.93
N SER A 327 14.39 4.28 -14.08
CA SER A 327 13.15 5.05 -14.15
C SER A 327 11.95 4.26 -13.62
N LYS A 328 11.82 2.98 -14.01
CA LYS A 328 10.74 2.10 -13.51
C LYS A 328 10.86 1.88 -12.01
N VAL A 329 12.05 1.57 -11.49
CA VAL A 329 12.28 1.39 -10.04
C VAL A 329 11.94 2.66 -9.27
N HIS A 330 12.36 3.83 -9.77
CA HIS A 330 12.06 5.12 -9.13
C HIS A 330 10.55 5.42 -9.06
N ASN A 331 9.80 5.02 -10.09
CA ASN A 331 8.36 5.29 -10.21
C ASN A 331 7.47 4.15 -9.67
N LEU A 332 8.04 3.13 -9.04
CA LEU A 332 7.27 2.02 -8.49
C LEU A 332 6.28 2.50 -7.42
N ILE A 333 5.06 2.04 -7.55
CA ILE A 333 4.04 2.21 -6.51
C ILE A 333 4.21 1.09 -5.50
N VAL A 334 4.82 1.44 -4.37
CA VAL A 334 5.08 0.48 -3.30
C VAL A 334 3.85 0.32 -2.42
N LYS A 335 3.39 -0.91 -2.26
CA LYS A 335 2.39 -1.32 -1.26
C LYS A 335 3.04 -2.20 -0.21
N THR A 336 2.57 -2.10 1.02
CA THR A 336 2.97 -3.02 2.09
C THR A 336 2.43 -4.42 1.78
N ARG A 337 3.28 -5.43 1.91
CA ARG A 337 2.95 -6.85 1.69
C ARG A 337 2.96 -7.63 3.00
N PRO A 338 2.35 -8.82 3.07
CA PRO A 338 2.36 -9.65 4.29
C PRO A 338 3.75 -9.98 4.84
N ALA A 339 4.75 -10.08 3.95
CA ALA A 339 6.14 -10.37 4.32
C ALA A 339 6.91 -9.15 4.86
N ASP A 340 6.38 -7.94 4.75
CA ASP A 340 7.05 -6.69 5.14
C ASP A 340 6.90 -6.42 6.66
N ALA A 341 7.40 -7.33 7.51
CA ALA A 341 7.20 -7.27 8.97
C ALA A 341 7.65 -5.94 9.59
N GLU A 342 8.78 -5.39 9.13
CA GLU A 342 9.30 -4.11 9.61
C GLU A 342 8.35 -2.95 9.27
N LYS A 343 7.84 -2.89 8.03
CA LYS A 343 6.85 -1.88 7.63
C LYS A 343 5.56 -2.01 8.43
N ILE A 344 5.08 -3.24 8.63
CA ILE A 344 3.85 -3.52 9.39
C ILE A 344 4.00 -3.04 10.84
N SER A 345 5.15 -3.33 11.49
CA SER A 345 5.43 -2.85 12.85
C SER A 345 5.44 -1.33 12.91
N LEU A 346 6.16 -0.68 12.00
CA LEU A 346 6.25 0.78 11.92
C LEU A 346 4.88 1.43 11.72
N ILE A 347 4.05 0.88 10.82
CA ILE A 347 2.69 1.39 10.56
C ILE A 347 1.83 1.34 11.84
N ARG A 348 1.89 0.24 12.59
CA ARG A 348 1.17 0.11 13.86
C ARG A 348 1.56 1.18 14.86
N ASP A 349 2.86 1.42 15.00
CA ASP A 349 3.40 2.41 15.94
C ASP A 349 3.04 3.84 15.55
N ILE A 350 3.19 4.18 14.26
CA ILE A 350 2.87 5.51 13.74
C ILE A 350 1.40 5.84 13.95
N VAL A 351 0.49 4.93 13.61
CA VAL A 351 -0.95 5.17 13.75
C VAL A 351 -1.34 5.23 15.23
N ALA A 352 -0.84 4.32 16.04
CA ALA A 352 -1.13 4.33 17.49
C ALA A 352 -0.68 5.62 18.18
N LYS A 353 0.43 6.22 17.74
CA LYS A 353 0.98 7.46 18.31
C LYS A 353 0.26 8.72 17.80
N ASN A 354 -0.16 8.75 16.55
CA ASN A 354 -0.52 9.99 15.87
C ASN A 354 -2.01 10.11 15.53
N VAL A 355 -2.83 9.07 15.77
CA VAL A 355 -4.28 9.10 15.50
C VAL A 355 -5.07 9.06 16.79
N ASN A 356 -6.05 9.94 16.91
CA ASN A 356 -6.97 9.98 18.04
C ASN A 356 -8.08 8.91 17.88
N VAL A 357 -7.72 7.64 18.19
CA VAL A 357 -8.61 6.49 18.07
C VAL A 357 -9.84 6.62 18.99
N LYS A 358 -9.65 7.20 20.19
CA LYS A 358 -10.77 7.44 21.10
C LYS A 358 -11.83 8.33 20.46
N LYS A 359 -11.41 9.43 19.82
CA LYS A 359 -12.33 10.33 19.13
C LYS A 359 -13.08 9.63 17.98
N ILE A 360 -12.43 8.70 17.27
CA ILE A 360 -13.08 7.89 16.24
C ILE A 360 -14.19 7.04 16.89
N ILE A 361 -13.87 6.34 17.98
CA ILE A 361 -14.84 5.47 18.68
C ILE A 361 -16.04 6.29 19.23
N ASP A 362 -15.75 7.42 19.84
CA ASP A 362 -16.78 8.29 20.44
C ASP A 362 -17.69 8.94 19.37
N SER A 363 -17.28 8.94 18.10
CA SER A 363 -18.05 9.50 16.97
C SER A 363 -18.93 8.47 16.25
N LEU A 364 -18.84 7.18 16.59
CA LEU A 364 -19.61 6.11 15.94
C LEU A 364 -20.95 5.90 16.62
#